data_925ea904d36db4c519a7b756529cd11b
#
_entry.id   925ea904d36db4c519a7b756529cd11b
#
_cell.length_a   1.000
_cell.length_b   1.000
_cell.length_c   1.000
_cell.angle_alpha   90.00
_cell.angle_beta   90.00
_cell.angle_gamma   90.00
#
_symmetry.space_group_name_H-M   'P 1'
#
loop_
_entity.id
_entity.type
_entity.pdbx_description
1 polymer ?
#
loop_
_entity_poly.entity_id
_entity_poly.type
_entity_poly.pdbx_seq_one_letter_code
_entity_poly.pdbx_strand_id
1 'polypeptide(L)'
;LKEKFDVTLNLKDEAIPYENLAKTCNEYDGVIAASWDKFDSNFFNAMNGKLKIIASIAVGYDNIDIAAAKNKKIVITNAPNVLNDAVAETTLLLMLGAARRAYEGLTLVKSGKWKDANVDFTNFMVGRPLTGKTLGIIGMGRIGKIVAERAKGFGMKIIYYNRKKVSADLEAGAKYYENINEMMPHCDFVSVHCPATPETKNILNKEVINLLPANAIVINTSRGMTVNDDALIDALKNKKIYAAGLDVFNDEPNLDSRYLEL
;
A
#
# COMPACT_ATOMS: atom_id res chain seq x y z
N LEU A 1 24.06 -1.68 18.61
CA LEU A 1 24.69 -2.68 17.71
C LEU A 1 26.20 -2.71 17.89
N LYS A 2 26.88 -1.56 17.80
CA LYS A 2 28.36 -1.48 17.90
C LYS A 2 28.95 -2.04 19.21
N GLU A 3 28.18 -2.15 20.26
CA GLU A 3 28.60 -2.78 21.53
C GLU A 3 28.71 -4.31 21.44
N LYS A 4 28.00 -4.93 20.48
CA LYS A 4 27.87 -6.38 20.35
C LYS A 4 28.40 -6.94 19.03
N PHE A 5 28.60 -6.09 18.03
CA PHE A 5 28.97 -6.49 16.68
C PHE A 5 30.01 -5.54 16.11
N ASP A 6 30.87 -6.06 15.26
CA ASP A 6 31.66 -5.24 14.35
C ASP A 6 30.75 -4.73 13.23
N VAL A 7 30.51 -3.42 13.19
CA VAL A 7 29.48 -2.81 12.35
C VAL A 7 30.11 -1.88 11.33
N THR A 8 29.96 -2.23 10.06
CA THR A 8 30.22 -1.34 8.93
C THR A 8 28.91 -0.67 8.50
N LEU A 9 28.95 0.65 8.34
CA LEU A 9 27.79 1.43 7.91
C LEU A 9 27.98 1.87 6.45
N ASN A 10 26.94 1.71 5.64
CA ASN A 10 26.84 2.46 4.39
C ASN A 10 26.52 3.92 4.75
N LEU A 11 27.54 4.77 4.76
CA LEU A 11 27.43 6.18 5.13
C LEU A 11 26.91 7.06 3.98
N LYS A 12 26.84 6.50 2.78
CA LYS A 12 26.20 7.16 1.65
C LYS A 12 24.70 6.85 1.73
N ASP A 13 23.88 7.88 1.62
CA ASP A 13 22.41 7.72 1.54
C ASP A 13 22.01 7.30 0.11
N GLU A 14 22.67 6.23 -0.36
CA GLU A 14 22.51 5.68 -1.69
C GLU A 14 22.37 4.16 -1.58
N ALA A 15 21.46 3.57 -2.35
CA ALA A 15 21.34 2.13 -2.45
C ALA A 15 22.63 1.53 -3.04
N ILE A 16 23.05 0.37 -2.54
CA ILE A 16 24.14 -0.39 -3.16
C ILE A 16 23.63 -0.89 -4.52
N PRO A 17 24.31 -0.59 -5.64
CA PRO A 17 23.93 -1.11 -6.95
C PRO A 17 23.75 -2.63 -6.92
N TYR A 18 22.70 -3.13 -7.56
CA TYR A 18 22.32 -4.54 -7.50
C TYR A 18 23.46 -5.49 -7.90
N GLU A 19 24.25 -5.13 -8.89
CA GLU A 19 25.41 -5.90 -9.37
C GLU A 19 26.52 -6.03 -8.31
N ASN A 20 26.58 -5.13 -7.34
CA ASN A 20 27.55 -5.12 -6.25
C ASN A 20 26.99 -5.72 -4.96
N LEU A 21 25.67 -5.86 -4.84
CA LEU A 21 25.01 -6.23 -3.59
C LEU A 21 25.48 -7.59 -3.06
N ALA A 22 25.52 -8.62 -3.90
CA ALA A 22 25.96 -9.95 -3.51
C ALA A 22 27.45 -9.97 -3.12
N LYS A 23 28.30 -9.25 -3.85
CA LYS A 23 29.74 -9.12 -3.54
C LYS A 23 29.93 -8.48 -2.17
N THR A 24 29.23 -7.38 -1.93
CA THR A 24 29.30 -6.67 -0.64
C THR A 24 28.81 -7.56 0.51
N CYS A 25 27.64 -8.20 0.35
CA CYS A 25 27.06 -9.05 1.39
C CYS A 25 27.90 -10.30 1.72
N ASN A 26 28.71 -10.80 0.77
CA ASN A 26 29.60 -11.94 1.01
C ASN A 26 30.70 -11.65 2.05
N GLU A 27 30.99 -10.38 2.35
CA GLU A 27 32.02 -9.98 3.31
C GLU A 27 31.53 -9.97 4.77
N TYR A 28 30.21 -10.11 4.99
CA TYR A 28 29.59 -9.95 6.31
C TYR A 28 28.83 -11.21 6.76
N ASP A 29 28.77 -11.44 8.07
CA ASP A 29 27.96 -12.50 8.67
C ASP A 29 26.46 -12.16 8.71
N GLY A 30 26.12 -10.87 8.76
CA GLY A 30 24.74 -10.38 8.78
C GLY A 30 24.61 -9.04 8.08
N VAL A 31 23.46 -8.81 7.50
CA VAL A 31 23.11 -7.56 6.81
C VAL A 31 21.78 -7.03 7.35
N ILE A 32 21.72 -5.74 7.67
CA ILE A 32 20.48 -5.01 7.86
C ILE A 32 20.12 -4.39 6.52
N ALA A 33 18.95 -4.74 5.99
CA ALA A 33 18.55 -4.42 4.64
C ALA A 33 17.28 -3.53 4.63
N ALA A 34 17.18 -2.68 3.62
CA ALA A 34 16.01 -1.86 3.36
C ALA A 34 15.04 -2.53 2.36
N SER A 35 13.87 -1.94 2.16
CA SER A 35 12.83 -2.50 1.28
C SER A 35 13.18 -2.41 -0.22
N TRP A 36 14.08 -1.51 -0.60
CA TRP A 36 14.55 -1.34 -1.98
C TRP A 36 15.70 -2.27 -2.36
N ASP A 37 16.34 -2.93 -1.39
CA ASP A 37 17.39 -3.91 -1.68
C ASP A 37 16.76 -5.20 -2.22
N LYS A 38 17.16 -5.62 -3.42
CA LYS A 38 16.56 -6.80 -4.07
C LYS A 38 17.40 -8.05 -3.81
N PHE A 39 16.81 -9.00 -3.07
CA PHE A 39 17.41 -10.29 -2.73
C PHE A 39 16.69 -11.42 -3.47
N ASP A 40 16.82 -11.46 -4.78
CA ASP A 40 16.21 -12.49 -5.63
C ASP A 40 17.07 -13.77 -5.71
N SER A 41 16.61 -14.74 -6.53
CA SER A 41 17.33 -15.99 -6.74
C SER A 41 18.75 -15.79 -7.30
N ASN A 42 18.96 -14.77 -8.15
CA ASN A 42 20.28 -14.49 -8.72
C ASN A 42 21.23 -13.97 -7.63
N PHE A 43 20.75 -13.10 -6.74
CA PHE A 43 21.51 -12.68 -5.56
C PHE A 43 21.95 -13.89 -4.74
N PHE A 44 21.01 -14.78 -4.36
CA PHE A 44 21.32 -15.96 -3.55
C PHE A 44 22.25 -16.94 -4.28
N ASN A 45 22.11 -17.10 -5.59
CA ASN A 45 23.03 -17.94 -6.37
C ASN A 45 24.46 -17.42 -6.35
N ALA A 46 24.65 -16.10 -6.33
CA ALA A 46 25.96 -15.47 -6.23
C ALA A 46 26.55 -15.50 -4.81
N MET A 47 25.77 -15.91 -3.79
CA MET A 47 26.24 -16.01 -2.42
C MET A 47 27.15 -17.23 -2.23
N ASN A 48 28.40 -16.96 -1.89
CA ASN A 48 29.46 -17.95 -1.59
C ASN A 48 30.27 -17.58 -0.34
N GLY A 49 29.87 -16.51 0.35
CA GLY A 49 30.54 -16.00 1.53
C GLY A 49 29.93 -16.48 2.85
N LYS A 50 30.14 -15.71 3.88
CA LYS A 50 29.81 -16.05 5.26
C LYS A 50 28.45 -15.55 5.75
N LEU A 51 27.63 -14.95 4.86
CA LEU A 51 26.34 -14.40 5.23
C LEU A 51 25.41 -15.45 5.83
N LYS A 52 24.89 -15.20 7.02
CA LYS A 52 24.00 -16.08 7.80
C LYS A 52 22.61 -15.53 7.98
N ILE A 53 22.48 -14.19 7.95
CA ILE A 53 21.20 -13.52 8.23
C ILE A 53 21.04 -12.22 7.42
N ILE A 54 19.84 -12.01 6.90
CA ILE A 54 19.37 -10.72 6.38
C ILE A 54 18.23 -10.25 7.27
N ALA A 55 18.42 -9.14 7.98
CA ALA A 55 17.44 -8.50 8.83
C ALA A 55 16.82 -7.32 8.09
N SER A 56 15.62 -7.50 7.52
CA SER A 56 14.89 -6.41 6.87
C SER A 56 14.30 -5.47 7.90
N ILE A 57 14.49 -4.16 7.72
CA ILE A 57 13.83 -3.12 8.51
C ILE A 57 12.38 -2.90 8.07
N ALA A 58 11.95 -3.50 6.96
CA ALA A 58 10.60 -3.38 6.43
C ALA A 58 9.63 -4.41 7.05
N VAL A 59 8.35 -4.13 6.96
CA VAL A 59 7.26 -5.08 7.28
C VAL A 59 7.09 -6.10 6.17
N GLY A 60 7.08 -5.64 4.91
CA GLY A 60 7.03 -6.48 3.72
C GLY A 60 8.40 -7.11 3.42
N TYR A 61 8.37 -8.24 2.75
CA TYR A 61 9.57 -8.99 2.33
C TYR A 61 9.43 -9.55 0.91
N ASP A 62 8.59 -8.90 0.11
CA ASP A 62 8.35 -9.23 -1.30
C ASP A 62 9.57 -8.99 -2.21
N ASN A 63 10.57 -8.23 -1.72
CA ASN A 63 11.88 -8.03 -2.32
C ASN A 63 12.86 -9.19 -2.04
N ILE A 64 12.48 -10.23 -1.27
CA ILE A 64 13.36 -11.33 -0.84
C ILE A 64 12.81 -12.67 -1.31
N ASP A 65 13.59 -13.42 -2.08
CA ASP A 65 13.29 -14.82 -2.43
C ASP A 65 13.56 -15.73 -1.21
N ILE A 66 12.50 -15.99 -0.45
CA ILE A 66 12.56 -16.82 0.77
C ILE A 66 12.96 -18.26 0.47
N ALA A 67 12.55 -18.81 -0.68
CA ALA A 67 12.92 -20.18 -1.04
C ALA A 67 14.41 -20.30 -1.35
N ALA A 68 14.96 -19.35 -2.09
CA ALA A 68 16.39 -19.29 -2.38
C ALA A 68 17.22 -19.03 -1.12
N ALA A 69 16.77 -18.14 -0.22
CA ALA A 69 17.41 -17.89 1.07
C ALA A 69 17.47 -19.18 1.92
N LYS A 70 16.37 -19.93 1.99
CA LYS A 70 16.29 -21.21 2.72
C LYS A 70 17.25 -22.23 2.16
N ASN A 71 17.38 -22.36 0.84
CA ASN A 71 18.31 -23.28 0.19
C ASN A 71 19.76 -22.95 0.53
N LYS A 72 20.08 -21.67 0.71
CA LYS A 72 21.42 -21.19 1.16
C LYS A 72 21.59 -21.19 2.68
N LYS A 73 20.55 -21.60 3.44
CA LYS A 73 20.53 -21.58 4.91
C LYS A 73 20.74 -20.19 5.51
N ILE A 74 20.33 -19.16 4.79
CA ILE A 74 20.36 -17.76 5.24
C ILE A 74 19.04 -17.45 5.92
N VAL A 75 19.12 -16.99 7.18
CA VAL A 75 17.94 -16.60 7.97
C VAL A 75 17.43 -15.25 7.50
N ILE A 76 16.12 -15.13 7.30
CA ILE A 76 15.45 -13.87 6.99
C ILE A 76 14.60 -13.45 8.18
N THR A 77 14.74 -12.19 8.61
CA THR A 77 13.87 -11.55 9.59
C THR A 77 13.31 -10.26 9.03
N ASN A 78 12.15 -9.86 9.51
CA ASN A 78 11.52 -8.60 9.16
C ASN A 78 11.03 -7.87 10.43
N ALA A 79 10.50 -6.65 10.29
CA ALA A 79 10.01 -5.83 11.39
C ALA A 79 8.45 -5.77 11.41
N PRO A 80 7.75 -6.87 11.76
CA PRO A 80 6.30 -6.87 11.82
C PRO A 80 5.80 -5.98 12.97
N ASN A 81 4.61 -5.41 12.80
CA ASN A 81 3.89 -4.59 13.78
C ASN A 81 4.42 -3.17 14.03
N VAL A 82 5.62 -2.81 13.62
CA VAL A 82 6.25 -1.50 13.94
C VAL A 82 5.52 -0.34 13.24
N LEU A 83 5.00 -0.56 12.03
CA LEU A 83 4.40 0.48 11.18
C LEU A 83 2.88 0.35 11.01
N ASN A 84 2.23 -0.58 11.71
CA ASN A 84 0.80 -0.84 11.47
C ASN A 84 -0.06 0.41 11.69
N ASP A 85 0.19 1.15 12.77
CA ASP A 85 -0.54 2.38 13.11
C ASP A 85 -0.25 3.49 12.10
N ALA A 86 1.01 3.71 11.75
CA ALA A 86 1.41 4.73 10.77
C ALA A 86 0.78 4.49 9.39
N VAL A 87 0.77 3.24 8.89
CA VAL A 87 0.12 2.91 7.61
C VAL A 87 -1.40 3.08 7.70
N ALA A 88 -2.02 2.74 8.82
CA ALA A 88 -3.44 2.97 9.02
C ALA A 88 -3.77 4.48 9.07
N GLU A 89 -2.91 5.30 9.64
CA GLU A 89 -3.03 6.77 9.66
C GLU A 89 -2.89 7.36 8.24
N THR A 90 -1.90 6.91 7.48
CA THR A 90 -1.74 7.26 6.06
C THR A 90 -2.97 6.87 5.25
N THR A 91 -3.54 5.69 5.49
CA THR A 91 -4.78 5.25 4.83
C THR A 91 -5.93 6.22 5.09
N LEU A 92 -6.14 6.62 6.35
CA LEU A 92 -7.21 7.57 6.71
C LEU A 92 -6.93 8.97 6.18
N LEU A 93 -5.67 9.41 6.18
CA LEU A 93 -5.26 10.68 5.57
C LEU A 93 -5.64 10.71 4.07
N LEU A 94 -5.30 9.65 3.34
CA LEU A 94 -5.63 9.54 1.91
C LEU A 94 -7.14 9.45 1.69
N MET A 95 -7.88 8.70 2.52
CA MET A 95 -9.34 8.65 2.47
C MET A 95 -9.97 10.02 2.64
N LEU A 96 -9.58 10.74 3.68
CA LEU A 96 -10.05 12.10 3.96
C LEU A 96 -9.60 13.08 2.89
N GLY A 97 -8.33 13.02 2.49
CA GLY A 97 -7.76 13.87 1.45
C GLY A 97 -8.50 13.76 0.12
N ALA A 98 -8.72 12.54 -0.35
CA ALA A 98 -9.46 12.26 -1.58
C ALA A 98 -10.95 12.65 -1.46
N ALA A 99 -11.60 12.26 -0.35
CA ALA A 99 -13.02 12.54 -0.13
C ALA A 99 -13.31 14.04 0.03
N ARG A 100 -12.41 14.81 0.65
CA ARG A 100 -12.58 16.25 0.93
C ARG A 100 -11.89 17.17 -0.07
N ARG A 101 -11.32 16.62 -1.16
CA ARG A 101 -10.63 17.39 -2.23
C ARG A 101 -9.48 18.25 -1.67
N ALA A 102 -8.72 17.69 -0.70
CA ALA A 102 -7.71 18.46 0.03
C ALA A 102 -6.60 18.99 -0.87
N TYR A 103 -6.16 18.19 -1.86
CA TYR A 103 -5.13 18.58 -2.83
C TYR A 103 -5.59 19.75 -3.70
N GLU A 104 -6.81 19.70 -4.23
CA GLU A 104 -7.38 20.78 -5.04
C GLU A 104 -7.49 22.08 -4.23
N GLY A 105 -7.97 21.99 -2.97
CA GLY A 105 -8.06 23.14 -2.08
C GLY A 105 -6.69 23.75 -1.79
N LEU A 106 -5.69 22.92 -1.49
CA LEU A 106 -4.33 23.36 -1.26
C LEU A 106 -3.73 24.04 -2.50
N THR A 107 -3.93 23.44 -3.67
CA THR A 107 -3.45 23.98 -4.95
C THR A 107 -4.10 25.33 -5.26
N LEU A 108 -5.41 25.44 -5.04
CA LEU A 108 -6.14 26.70 -5.23
C LEU A 108 -5.59 27.81 -4.34
N VAL A 109 -5.36 27.54 -3.06
CA VAL A 109 -4.78 28.53 -2.13
C VAL A 109 -3.37 28.91 -2.54
N LYS A 110 -2.50 27.91 -2.79
CA LYS A 110 -1.09 28.14 -3.16
C LYS A 110 -0.92 28.90 -4.48
N SER A 111 -1.82 28.73 -5.44
CA SER A 111 -1.80 29.46 -6.71
C SER A 111 -2.25 30.92 -6.60
N GLY A 112 -2.70 31.37 -5.42
CA GLY A 112 -3.26 32.73 -5.20
C GLY A 112 -4.63 32.95 -5.85
N LYS A 113 -5.22 31.92 -6.46
CA LYS A 113 -6.51 32.02 -7.17
C LYS A 113 -7.73 31.90 -6.25
N TRP A 114 -7.52 31.75 -4.96
CA TRP A 114 -8.63 31.65 -3.98
C TRP A 114 -9.57 32.85 -4.07
N LYS A 115 -9.04 34.07 -4.18
CA LYS A 115 -9.82 35.32 -4.30
C LYS A 115 -10.64 35.42 -5.59
N ASP A 116 -10.20 34.73 -6.65
CA ASP A 116 -10.82 34.74 -7.97
C ASP A 116 -11.76 33.53 -8.16
N ALA A 117 -11.84 32.66 -7.14
CA ALA A 117 -12.70 31.49 -7.20
C ALA A 117 -14.16 31.92 -7.30
N ASN A 118 -14.80 31.54 -8.40
CA ASN A 118 -16.24 31.69 -8.52
C ASN A 118 -16.92 30.73 -7.56
N VAL A 119 -17.35 31.24 -6.42
CA VAL A 119 -17.96 30.46 -5.35
C VAL A 119 -19.41 30.13 -5.72
N ASP A 120 -19.58 29.04 -6.48
CA ASP A 120 -20.87 28.38 -6.57
C ASP A 120 -21.04 27.55 -5.29
N PHE A 121 -21.86 28.01 -4.36
CA PHE A 121 -22.11 27.34 -3.07
C PHE A 121 -22.66 25.93 -3.22
N THR A 122 -23.14 25.54 -4.39
CA THR A 122 -23.66 24.19 -4.64
C THR A 122 -22.58 23.19 -5.08
N ASN A 123 -21.51 23.65 -5.73
CA ASN A 123 -20.50 22.80 -6.35
C ASN A 123 -19.06 23.10 -5.94
N PHE A 124 -18.79 24.33 -5.45
CA PHE A 124 -17.44 24.74 -5.10
C PHE A 124 -16.89 23.92 -3.92
N MET A 125 -15.81 23.18 -4.19
CA MET A 125 -15.12 22.35 -3.20
C MET A 125 -16.01 21.37 -2.41
N VAL A 126 -17.16 21.00 -2.97
CA VAL A 126 -18.05 20.01 -2.35
C VAL A 126 -17.40 18.63 -2.40
N GLY A 127 -17.07 18.10 -1.24
CA GLY A 127 -16.51 16.76 -1.08
C GLY A 127 -17.54 15.71 -0.74
N ARG A 128 -17.07 14.49 -0.46
CA ARG A 128 -17.88 13.33 -0.07
C ARG A 128 -17.78 13.09 1.44
N PRO A 129 -18.87 12.80 2.16
CA PRO A 129 -18.79 12.40 3.57
C PRO A 129 -18.29 10.96 3.71
N LEU A 130 -17.65 10.66 4.85
CA LEU A 130 -17.34 9.30 5.28
C LEU A 130 -18.52 8.71 6.10
N THR A 131 -19.18 9.55 6.89
CA THR A 131 -20.26 9.14 7.79
C THR A 131 -21.40 8.45 7.03
N GLY A 132 -21.79 7.28 7.51
CA GLY A 132 -22.85 6.45 6.90
C GLY A 132 -22.41 5.66 5.67
N LYS A 133 -21.18 5.87 5.18
CA LYS A 133 -20.63 5.22 4.01
C LYS A 133 -20.04 3.85 4.32
N THR A 134 -19.88 3.02 3.29
CA THR A 134 -19.33 1.67 3.41
C THR A 134 -17.88 1.64 2.96
N LEU A 135 -16.98 1.18 3.84
CA LEU A 135 -15.60 0.88 3.53
C LEU A 135 -15.43 -0.62 3.28
N GLY A 136 -15.05 -0.98 2.05
CA GLY A 136 -14.61 -2.32 1.68
C GLY A 136 -13.10 -2.46 1.92
N ILE A 137 -12.71 -3.43 2.72
CA ILE A 137 -11.30 -3.71 3.03
C ILE A 137 -10.87 -4.98 2.29
N ILE A 138 -9.89 -4.86 1.40
CA ILE A 138 -9.25 -6.00 0.73
C ILE A 138 -8.02 -6.37 1.55
N GLY A 139 -8.14 -7.39 2.41
CA GLY A 139 -7.08 -7.79 3.33
C GLY A 139 -7.32 -7.33 4.78
N MET A 140 -8.22 -8.00 5.51
CA MET A 140 -8.48 -7.78 6.95
C MET A 140 -7.38 -8.42 7.81
N GLY A 141 -6.12 -8.03 7.54
CA GLY A 141 -4.93 -8.39 8.31
C GLY A 141 -4.69 -7.39 9.46
N ARG A 142 -3.43 -7.28 9.92
CA ARG A 142 -3.04 -6.38 11.02
C ARG A 142 -3.43 -4.93 10.74
N ILE A 143 -3.03 -4.40 9.59
CA ILE A 143 -3.32 -3.01 9.18
C ILE A 143 -4.81 -2.83 8.88
N GLY A 144 -5.40 -3.73 8.08
CA GLY A 144 -6.82 -3.64 7.71
C GLY A 144 -7.76 -3.58 8.92
N LYS A 145 -7.45 -4.28 10.02
CA LYS A 145 -8.20 -4.21 11.28
C LYS A 145 -8.11 -2.85 11.94
N ILE A 146 -6.91 -2.28 12.04
CA ILE A 146 -6.71 -0.96 12.64
C ILE A 146 -7.45 0.10 11.82
N VAL A 147 -7.38 0.01 10.47
CA VAL A 147 -8.16 0.88 9.58
C VAL A 147 -9.66 0.71 9.81
N ALA A 148 -10.15 -0.54 9.92
CA ALA A 148 -11.55 -0.83 10.20
C ALA A 148 -12.03 -0.19 11.51
N GLU A 149 -11.26 -0.36 12.58
CA GLU A 149 -11.57 0.20 13.91
C GLU A 149 -11.63 1.73 13.87
N ARG A 150 -10.64 2.37 13.24
CA ARG A 150 -10.58 3.84 13.13
C ARG A 150 -11.68 4.40 12.22
N ALA A 151 -11.98 3.72 11.10
CA ALA A 151 -13.04 4.11 10.19
C ALA A 151 -14.44 4.06 10.83
N LYS A 152 -14.69 3.17 11.79
CA LYS A 152 -15.90 3.16 12.60
C LYS A 152 -16.07 4.46 13.40
N GLY A 153 -14.97 5.05 13.86
CA GLY A 153 -15.00 6.36 14.52
C GLY A 153 -15.54 7.48 13.65
N PHE A 154 -15.47 7.34 12.33
CA PHE A 154 -16.10 8.23 11.34
C PHE A 154 -17.55 7.82 10.98
N GLY A 155 -18.13 6.83 11.68
CA GLY A 155 -19.47 6.33 11.41
C GLY A 155 -19.59 5.51 10.14
N MET A 156 -18.50 4.89 9.66
CA MET A 156 -18.49 4.03 8.47
C MET A 156 -18.96 2.61 8.79
N LYS A 157 -19.64 1.98 7.82
CA LYS A 157 -19.91 0.55 7.82
C LYS A 157 -18.72 -0.17 7.23
N ILE A 158 -18.31 -1.29 7.84
CA ILE A 158 -17.13 -2.06 7.38
C ILE A 158 -17.57 -3.38 6.77
N ILE A 159 -17.08 -3.63 5.56
CA ILE A 159 -17.18 -4.91 4.89
C ILE A 159 -15.78 -5.33 4.46
N TYR A 160 -15.52 -6.62 4.28
CA TYR A 160 -14.18 -7.05 3.89
C TYR A 160 -14.15 -8.32 3.05
N TYR A 161 -13.10 -8.42 2.25
CA TYR A 161 -12.70 -9.61 1.50
C TYR A 161 -11.35 -10.11 2.00
N ASN A 162 -11.27 -11.40 2.23
CA ASN A 162 -10.06 -12.17 2.51
C ASN A 162 -10.16 -13.54 1.85
N ARG A 163 -9.01 -14.19 1.59
CA ARG A 163 -8.98 -15.59 1.15
C ARG A 163 -9.67 -16.56 2.14
N LYS A 164 -9.64 -16.21 3.42
CA LYS A 164 -10.35 -16.93 4.51
C LYS A 164 -10.97 -15.91 5.44
N LYS A 165 -12.16 -16.22 5.92
CA LYS A 165 -12.82 -15.43 6.95
C LYS A 165 -11.92 -15.35 8.19
N VAL A 166 -11.80 -14.15 8.78
CA VAL A 166 -11.12 -13.99 10.08
C VAL A 166 -12.01 -14.50 11.20
N SER A 167 -11.46 -14.76 12.39
CA SER A 167 -12.25 -15.15 13.55
C SER A 167 -13.20 -14.03 13.99
N ALA A 168 -14.34 -14.38 14.59
CA ALA A 168 -15.41 -13.43 14.92
C ALA A 168 -14.97 -12.27 15.83
N ASP A 169 -14.06 -12.54 16.75
CA ASP A 169 -13.44 -11.53 17.62
C ASP A 169 -12.61 -10.50 16.83
N LEU A 170 -12.07 -10.92 15.70
CA LEU A 170 -11.26 -10.08 14.83
C LEU A 170 -12.09 -9.36 13.76
N GLU A 171 -13.30 -9.83 13.45
CA GLU A 171 -14.23 -9.14 12.53
C GLU A 171 -14.73 -7.83 13.12
N ALA A 172 -14.88 -7.76 14.44
CA ALA A 172 -15.36 -6.58 15.14
C ALA A 172 -16.67 -6.00 14.52
N GLY A 173 -17.57 -6.88 14.05
CA GLY A 173 -18.84 -6.51 13.41
C GLY A 173 -18.75 -6.14 11.93
N ALA A 174 -17.61 -6.35 11.27
CA ALA A 174 -17.50 -6.22 9.82
C ALA A 174 -18.14 -7.42 9.11
N LYS A 175 -18.75 -7.19 7.95
CA LYS A 175 -19.34 -8.26 7.14
C LYS A 175 -18.29 -8.85 6.19
N TYR A 176 -18.10 -10.16 6.25
CA TYR A 176 -17.24 -10.91 5.34
C TYR A 176 -17.88 -11.17 3.98
N TYR A 177 -17.07 -11.08 2.93
CA TYR A 177 -17.39 -11.53 1.59
C TYR A 177 -16.34 -12.54 1.13
N GLU A 178 -16.79 -13.70 0.65
CA GLU A 178 -15.94 -14.73 0.08
C GLU A 178 -15.49 -14.37 -1.35
N ASN A 179 -16.32 -13.59 -2.05
CA ASN A 179 -16.06 -13.15 -3.41
C ASN A 179 -15.94 -11.63 -3.47
N ILE A 180 -14.81 -11.15 -3.96
CA ILE A 180 -14.54 -9.72 -4.11
C ILE A 180 -15.57 -9.04 -5.03
N ASN A 181 -16.01 -9.72 -6.09
CA ASN A 181 -16.98 -9.16 -7.04
C ASN A 181 -18.34 -8.90 -6.40
N GLU A 182 -18.73 -9.69 -5.40
CA GLU A 182 -19.95 -9.48 -4.64
C GLU A 182 -19.81 -8.32 -3.64
N MET A 183 -18.61 -8.05 -3.16
CA MET A 183 -18.34 -6.96 -2.22
C MET A 183 -18.35 -5.59 -2.91
N MET A 184 -17.71 -5.50 -4.09
CA MET A 184 -17.40 -4.21 -4.74
C MET A 184 -18.60 -3.31 -5.00
N PRO A 185 -19.80 -3.80 -5.42
CA PRO A 185 -20.97 -2.95 -5.64
C PRO A 185 -21.49 -2.23 -4.38
N HIS A 186 -21.07 -2.68 -3.20
CA HIS A 186 -21.48 -2.11 -1.91
C HIS A 186 -20.47 -1.11 -1.32
N CYS A 187 -19.33 -0.88 -2.00
CA CYS A 187 -18.25 -0.06 -1.47
C CYS A 187 -18.36 1.40 -1.92
N ASP A 188 -18.56 2.32 -1.00
CA ASP A 188 -18.33 3.75 -1.25
C ASP A 188 -16.83 4.06 -1.23
N PHE A 189 -16.07 3.32 -0.41
CA PHE A 189 -14.61 3.36 -0.32
C PHE A 189 -14.06 1.94 -0.40
N VAL A 190 -12.92 1.78 -1.08
CA VAL A 190 -12.14 0.53 -1.08
C VAL A 190 -10.75 0.82 -0.61
N SER A 191 -10.23 0.03 0.33
CA SER A 191 -8.87 0.14 0.81
C SER A 191 -8.14 -1.20 0.73
N VAL A 192 -6.94 -1.19 0.13
CA VAL A 192 -6.15 -2.40 -0.11
C VAL A 192 -5.08 -2.55 0.95
N HIS A 193 -5.07 -3.72 1.63
CA HIS A 193 -4.14 -4.07 2.70
C HIS A 193 -3.62 -5.51 2.58
N CYS A 194 -3.80 -6.14 1.43
CA CYS A 194 -3.26 -7.48 1.17
C CYS A 194 -1.77 -7.40 0.76
N PRO A 195 -0.97 -8.44 1.04
CA PRO A 195 0.41 -8.51 0.58
C PRO A 195 0.47 -8.65 -0.94
N ALA A 196 1.60 -8.27 -1.54
CA ALA A 196 1.89 -8.54 -2.94
C ALA A 196 2.29 -10.01 -3.13
N THR A 197 1.45 -10.76 -3.82
CA THR A 197 1.67 -12.16 -4.21
C THR A 197 1.18 -12.37 -5.63
N PRO A 198 1.53 -13.48 -6.30
CA PRO A 198 0.97 -13.78 -7.62
C PRO A 198 -0.58 -13.73 -7.66
N GLU A 199 -1.25 -14.17 -6.58
CA GLU A 199 -2.72 -14.20 -6.49
C GLU A 199 -3.34 -12.82 -6.22
N THR A 200 -2.59 -11.88 -5.67
CA THR A 200 -3.05 -10.51 -5.39
C THR A 200 -2.57 -9.49 -6.42
N LYS A 201 -1.74 -9.93 -7.39
CA LYS A 201 -1.37 -9.08 -8.51
C LYS A 201 -2.61 -8.67 -9.29
N ASN A 202 -2.77 -7.35 -9.46
CA ASN A 202 -3.94 -6.77 -10.13
C ASN A 202 -5.27 -7.25 -9.53
N ILE A 203 -5.34 -7.45 -8.21
CA ILE A 203 -6.61 -7.81 -7.55
C ILE A 203 -7.68 -6.74 -7.79
N LEU A 204 -7.27 -5.48 -7.94
CA LEU A 204 -8.08 -4.40 -8.50
C LEU A 204 -7.76 -4.26 -10.00
N ASN A 205 -8.32 -5.15 -10.79
CA ASN A 205 -8.29 -5.11 -12.25
C ASN A 205 -9.49 -4.33 -12.81
N LYS A 206 -9.59 -4.25 -14.12
CA LYS A 206 -10.66 -3.52 -14.83
C LYS A 206 -12.06 -4.04 -14.49
N GLU A 207 -12.22 -5.35 -14.44
CA GLU A 207 -13.50 -6.00 -14.14
C GLU A 207 -13.96 -5.64 -12.71
N VAL A 208 -13.06 -5.75 -11.74
CA VAL A 208 -13.33 -5.46 -10.33
C VAL A 208 -13.61 -3.97 -10.10
N ILE A 209 -12.81 -3.08 -10.69
CA ILE A 209 -13.02 -1.63 -10.59
C ILE A 209 -14.35 -1.21 -11.22
N ASN A 210 -14.76 -1.85 -12.32
CA ASN A 210 -16.04 -1.56 -12.98
C ASN A 210 -17.26 -1.92 -12.15
N LEU A 211 -17.13 -2.77 -11.14
CA LEU A 211 -18.23 -3.11 -10.22
C LEU A 211 -18.48 -2.01 -9.16
N LEU A 212 -17.52 -1.12 -8.96
CA LEU A 212 -17.63 -0.03 -7.99
C LEU A 212 -18.75 0.94 -8.37
N PRO A 213 -19.45 1.54 -7.39
CA PRO A 213 -20.34 2.68 -7.63
C PRO A 213 -19.58 3.88 -8.23
N ALA A 214 -20.27 4.70 -9.02
CA ALA A 214 -19.68 5.87 -9.70
C ALA A 214 -19.05 6.92 -8.77
N ASN A 215 -19.36 6.89 -7.49
CA ASN A 215 -18.84 7.83 -6.49
C ASN A 215 -17.82 7.17 -5.56
N ALA A 216 -17.36 5.97 -5.88
CA ALA A 216 -16.40 5.26 -5.05
C ALA A 216 -15.02 5.92 -5.04
N ILE A 217 -14.31 5.73 -3.94
CA ILE A 217 -12.93 6.19 -3.75
C ILE A 217 -12.05 4.96 -3.48
N VAL A 218 -10.93 4.86 -4.21
CA VAL A 218 -9.97 3.75 -4.08
C VAL A 218 -8.74 4.22 -3.32
N ILE A 219 -8.32 3.47 -2.28
CA ILE A 219 -7.13 3.74 -1.46
C ILE A 219 -6.18 2.55 -1.56
N ASN A 220 -4.91 2.83 -1.82
CA ASN A 220 -3.87 1.81 -1.79
C ASN A 220 -2.65 2.28 -0.97
N THR A 221 -2.43 1.62 0.15
CA THR A 221 -1.26 1.77 1.02
C THR A 221 -0.52 0.44 1.22
N SER A 222 -0.77 -0.53 0.33
CA SER A 222 -0.15 -1.85 0.40
C SER A 222 1.04 -1.97 -0.55
N ARG A 223 0.80 -2.29 -1.82
CA ARG A 223 1.80 -2.38 -2.90
C ARG A 223 1.17 -1.94 -4.22
N GLY A 224 1.94 -1.26 -5.08
CA GLY A 224 1.48 -0.81 -6.39
C GLY A 224 0.91 -1.95 -7.23
N MET A 225 1.61 -3.09 -7.30
CA MET A 225 1.21 -4.24 -8.11
C MET A 225 -0.15 -4.87 -7.77
N THR A 226 -0.78 -4.49 -6.65
CA THR A 226 -2.14 -4.95 -6.30
C THR A 226 -3.22 -4.25 -7.12
N VAL A 227 -2.89 -3.13 -7.76
CA VAL A 227 -3.80 -2.36 -8.61
C VAL A 227 -3.27 -2.38 -10.04
N ASN A 228 -4.15 -2.56 -11.01
CA ASN A 228 -3.84 -2.38 -12.42
C ASN A 228 -3.90 -0.88 -12.75
N ASP A 229 -2.76 -0.27 -13.07
CA ASP A 229 -2.66 1.16 -13.35
C ASP A 229 -3.54 1.60 -14.51
N ASP A 230 -3.53 0.85 -15.62
CA ASP A 230 -4.35 1.18 -16.79
C ASP A 230 -5.84 1.22 -16.43
N ALA A 231 -6.30 0.26 -15.64
CA ALA A 231 -7.69 0.18 -15.21
C ALA A 231 -8.07 1.31 -14.24
N LEU A 232 -7.19 1.66 -13.30
CA LEU A 232 -7.44 2.73 -12.35
C LEU A 232 -7.43 4.10 -13.02
N ILE A 233 -6.43 4.37 -13.86
CA ILE A 233 -6.29 5.61 -14.62
C ILE A 233 -7.49 5.80 -15.57
N ASP A 234 -7.89 4.75 -16.29
CA ASP A 234 -9.06 4.77 -17.16
C ASP A 234 -10.36 5.08 -16.37
N ALA A 235 -10.53 4.45 -15.21
CA ALA A 235 -11.66 4.69 -14.34
C ALA A 235 -11.73 6.13 -13.79
N LEU A 236 -10.57 6.72 -13.48
CA LEU A 236 -10.48 8.13 -13.03
C LEU A 236 -10.75 9.10 -14.19
N LYS A 237 -10.10 8.92 -15.34
CA LYS A 237 -10.29 9.78 -16.55
C LYS A 237 -11.74 9.78 -17.03
N ASN A 238 -12.38 8.62 -17.02
CA ASN A 238 -13.78 8.45 -17.44
C ASN A 238 -14.80 8.75 -16.31
N LYS A 239 -14.34 9.21 -15.15
CA LYS A 239 -15.19 9.50 -13.99
C LYS A 239 -16.06 8.31 -13.56
N LYS A 240 -15.58 7.09 -13.80
CA LYS A 240 -16.22 5.85 -13.33
C LYS A 240 -16.17 5.75 -11.82
N ILE A 241 -15.07 6.22 -11.22
CA ILE A 241 -14.90 6.42 -9.79
C ILE A 241 -14.63 7.90 -9.49
N TYR A 242 -14.82 8.30 -8.23
CA TYR A 242 -14.68 9.70 -7.84
C TYR A 242 -13.23 10.15 -7.70
N ALA A 243 -12.42 9.36 -7.01
CA ALA A 243 -11.01 9.68 -6.75
C ALA A 243 -10.21 8.43 -6.34
N ALA A 244 -8.91 8.57 -6.29
CA ALA A 244 -8.00 7.62 -5.66
C ALA A 244 -7.04 8.33 -4.69
N GLY A 245 -6.60 7.61 -3.65
CA GLY A 245 -5.53 8.01 -2.74
C GLY A 245 -4.47 6.91 -2.71
N LEU A 246 -3.29 7.19 -3.23
CA LEU A 246 -2.22 6.21 -3.42
C LEU A 246 -0.98 6.62 -2.63
N ASP A 247 -0.41 5.67 -1.88
CA ASP A 247 0.86 5.79 -1.16
C ASP A 247 1.94 4.96 -1.84
N VAL A 248 1.53 4.07 -2.76
CA VAL A 248 2.38 3.11 -3.44
C VAL A 248 2.02 3.03 -4.93
N PHE A 249 3.02 2.78 -5.78
CA PHE A 249 2.88 2.74 -7.23
C PHE A 249 3.57 1.50 -7.81
N ASN A 250 3.21 1.11 -9.02
CA ASN A 250 3.99 0.13 -9.76
C ASN A 250 5.33 0.75 -10.19
N ASP A 251 6.36 -0.08 -10.24
CA ASP A 251 7.70 0.27 -10.74
C ASP A 251 8.38 1.44 -9.99
N GLU A 252 8.10 1.57 -8.68
CA GLU A 252 8.78 2.58 -7.86
C GLU A 252 10.30 2.49 -8.00
N PRO A 253 11.01 3.63 -8.10
CA PRO A 253 10.53 5.02 -7.98
C PRO A 253 10.00 5.64 -9.28
N ASN A 254 9.81 4.88 -10.35
CA ASN A 254 9.35 5.38 -11.65
C ASN A 254 7.82 5.50 -11.65
N LEU A 255 7.32 6.70 -11.33
CA LEU A 255 5.89 6.96 -11.36
C LEU A 255 5.36 6.97 -12.81
N ASP A 256 4.26 6.28 -13.06
CA ASP A 256 3.53 6.42 -14.32
C ASP A 256 3.04 7.88 -14.47
N SER A 257 3.57 8.56 -15.49
CA SER A 257 3.33 9.99 -15.70
C SER A 257 1.85 10.36 -15.90
N ARG A 258 1.03 9.40 -16.31
CA ARG A 258 -0.42 9.57 -16.48
C ARG A 258 -1.15 9.93 -15.18
N TYR A 259 -0.58 9.56 -14.02
CA TYR A 259 -1.13 9.96 -12.72
C TYR A 259 -0.96 11.47 -12.44
N LEU A 260 0.02 12.12 -13.07
CA LEU A 260 0.26 13.56 -12.90
C LEU A 260 -0.77 14.42 -13.63
N GLU A 261 -1.57 13.81 -14.50
CA GLU A 261 -2.61 14.49 -15.29
C GLU A 261 -4.02 14.39 -14.65
N LEU A 262 -4.13 13.74 -13.46
CA LEU A 262 -5.39 13.43 -12.80
C LEU A 262 -5.70 14.37 -11.63
#